data_b08ce14064627ade8db4a7f8a323661c
#
_entry.id   b08ce14064627ade8db4a7f8a323661c
#
_cell.length_a   1.000
_cell.length_b   1.000
_cell.length_c   1.000
_cell.angle_alpha   90.00
_cell.angle_beta   90.00
_cell.angle_gamma   90.00
#
_symmetry.space_group_name_H-M   'P 1'
#
loop_
_entity.id
_entity.type
_entity.pdbx_description
1 polymer ?
#
loop_
_entity_poly.entity_id
_entity_poly.type
_entity_poly.pdbx_seq_one_letter_code
_entity_poly.pdbx_strand_id
1 'polypeptide(L)'
;MKNIAIIAYEGCWAVSVFLAKDFFTIVSLLDTHYSLPQSYNVEIITTDGAPITSSSNSLVIADKSLTDKQYDLVIIPPIEGSKLKNMPRGTELIIEWLKPKISSNTSILCLSNGSYFLAATGKLNKTVIATHWSLVKPLSGLFPDCQFISHKSYLRKENIYTTGSFEAGISVLLSLVARDKGDRFSQQCATHLLISDSGKLNLILPQFNNHRDAKINEVQDWIHNYSSGVVTINKLAKQFNFSERNLKRRFSQATGISINKYVQEVRIDRAKKQLLATDKTVNEISVDVGYENSSFFSLI
;
A
#
# COMPACT_ATOMS: atom_id res chain seq x y z
N MET A 1 -8.29 18.82 1.42
CA MET A 1 -8.34 17.98 0.20
C MET A 1 -6.94 17.91 -0.39
N LYS A 2 -6.41 16.69 -0.59
CA LYS A 2 -5.08 16.46 -1.17
C LYS A 2 -5.16 16.37 -2.68
N ASN A 3 -4.18 16.91 -3.38
CA ASN A 3 -4.08 16.86 -4.83
C ASN A 3 -3.20 15.69 -5.26
N ILE A 4 -3.71 14.85 -6.16
CA ILE A 4 -3.03 13.67 -6.68
C ILE A 4 -2.89 13.80 -8.19
N ALA A 5 -1.68 13.60 -8.70
CA ALA A 5 -1.42 13.49 -10.13
C ALA A 5 -1.14 12.04 -10.50
N ILE A 6 -1.80 11.55 -11.54
CA ILE A 6 -1.47 10.30 -12.20
C ILE A 6 -0.86 10.68 -13.56
N ILE A 7 0.43 10.42 -13.73
CA ILE A 7 1.10 10.75 -15.00
C ILE A 7 0.68 9.72 -16.06
N ALA A 8 0.23 10.20 -17.21
CA ALA A 8 0.00 9.37 -18.37
C ALA A 8 0.91 9.81 -19.54
N TYR A 9 1.45 8.84 -20.26
CA TYR A 9 2.37 9.07 -21.39
C TYR A 9 2.24 7.93 -22.39
N GLU A 10 2.66 8.18 -23.62
CA GLU A 10 2.53 7.21 -24.74
C GLU A 10 3.10 5.83 -24.37
N GLY A 11 2.26 4.81 -24.52
CA GLY A 11 2.62 3.43 -24.23
C GLY A 11 2.68 3.07 -22.75
N CYS A 12 2.22 3.92 -21.82
CA CYS A 12 2.03 3.54 -20.43
C CYS A 12 0.93 2.46 -20.30
N TRP A 13 0.95 1.70 -19.22
CA TRP A 13 -0.07 0.68 -18.98
C TRP A 13 -1.36 1.32 -18.48
N ALA A 14 -2.42 1.30 -19.31
CA ALA A 14 -3.73 1.88 -18.99
C ALA A 14 -4.31 1.33 -17.68
N VAL A 15 -4.15 0.04 -17.42
CA VAL A 15 -4.63 -0.57 -16.16
C VAL A 15 -4.07 0.14 -14.92
N SER A 16 -2.82 0.60 -14.96
CA SER A 16 -2.21 1.30 -13.82
C SER A 16 -2.76 2.70 -13.62
N VAL A 17 -3.07 3.39 -14.72
CA VAL A 17 -3.67 4.73 -14.70
C VAL A 17 -5.07 4.65 -14.14
N PHE A 18 -5.91 3.78 -14.71
CA PHE A 18 -7.32 3.67 -14.32
C PHE A 18 -7.49 3.00 -12.95
N LEU A 19 -6.67 1.99 -12.61
CA LEU A 19 -6.69 1.41 -11.28
C LEU A 19 -6.43 2.45 -10.18
N ALA A 20 -5.45 3.35 -10.41
CA ALA A 20 -5.19 4.43 -9.47
C ALA A 20 -6.35 5.44 -9.43
N LYS A 21 -6.94 5.79 -10.58
CA LYS A 21 -8.11 6.70 -10.65
C LYS A 21 -9.31 6.09 -9.93
N ASP A 22 -9.63 4.82 -10.21
CA ASP A 22 -10.78 4.11 -9.61
C ASP A 22 -10.58 3.86 -8.12
N PHE A 23 -9.33 3.60 -7.68
CA PHE A 23 -9.02 3.52 -6.25
C PHE A 23 -9.48 4.77 -5.50
N PHE A 24 -9.13 5.96 -5.98
CA PHE A 24 -9.53 7.21 -5.35
C PHE A 24 -11.01 7.56 -5.60
N THR A 25 -11.62 7.07 -6.67
CA THR A 25 -13.07 7.15 -6.88
C THR A 25 -13.81 6.41 -5.77
N ILE A 26 -13.35 5.21 -5.40
CA ILE A 26 -13.90 4.45 -4.27
C ILE A 26 -13.71 5.21 -2.95
N VAL A 27 -12.55 5.84 -2.74
CA VAL A 27 -12.34 6.69 -1.55
C VAL A 27 -13.37 7.83 -1.51
N SER A 28 -13.62 8.50 -2.64
CA SER A 28 -14.62 9.57 -2.75
C SER A 28 -16.05 9.08 -2.47
N LEU A 29 -16.41 7.90 -2.97
CA LEU A 29 -17.71 7.27 -2.70
C LEU A 29 -17.89 6.97 -1.21
N LEU A 30 -16.85 6.48 -0.56
CA LEU A 30 -16.84 6.23 0.89
C LEU A 30 -16.88 7.54 1.69
N ASP A 31 -16.18 8.59 1.26
CA ASP A 31 -16.30 9.92 1.87
C ASP A 31 -17.76 10.40 1.85
N THR A 32 -18.42 10.28 0.71
CA THR A 32 -19.84 10.65 0.55
C THR A 32 -20.74 9.76 1.43
N HIS A 33 -20.52 8.45 1.43
CA HIS A 33 -21.30 7.50 2.22
C HIS A 33 -21.26 7.80 3.73
N TYR A 34 -20.08 8.23 4.23
CA TYR A 34 -19.89 8.59 5.64
C TYR A 34 -20.13 10.08 5.93
N SER A 35 -20.67 10.85 4.99
CA SER A 35 -20.87 12.30 5.10
C SER A 35 -19.58 13.04 5.51
N LEU A 36 -18.45 12.59 5.00
CA LEU A 36 -17.14 13.22 5.19
C LEU A 36 -16.85 14.19 4.04
N PRO A 37 -16.03 15.23 4.27
CA PRO A 37 -15.57 16.08 3.18
C PRO A 37 -14.68 15.28 2.22
N GLN A 38 -14.73 15.59 0.94
CA GLN A 38 -13.91 14.97 -0.09
C GLN A 38 -12.42 15.09 0.26
N SER A 39 -11.73 13.94 0.31
CA SER A 39 -10.35 13.85 0.80
C SER A 39 -9.33 14.12 -0.28
N TYR A 40 -9.61 13.70 -1.53
CA TYR A 40 -8.65 13.72 -2.63
C TYR A 40 -9.26 14.34 -3.89
N ASN A 41 -8.44 15.14 -4.59
CA ASN A 41 -8.68 15.61 -5.96
C ASN A 41 -7.67 14.93 -6.88
N VAL A 42 -8.13 14.12 -7.84
CA VAL A 42 -7.27 13.24 -8.65
C VAL A 42 -7.34 13.65 -10.11
N GLU A 43 -6.19 13.98 -10.67
CA GLU A 43 -6.03 14.43 -12.05
C GLU A 43 -5.11 13.47 -12.82
N ILE A 44 -5.53 13.03 -13.99
CA ILE A 44 -4.66 12.39 -14.98
C ILE A 44 -3.98 13.51 -15.75
N ILE A 45 -2.65 13.52 -15.77
CA ILE A 45 -1.86 14.57 -16.42
C ILE A 45 -0.97 13.99 -17.51
N THR A 46 -0.88 14.66 -18.64
CA THR A 46 0.04 14.39 -19.73
C THR A 46 0.97 15.58 -19.95
N THR A 47 1.98 15.46 -20.79
CA THR A 47 2.96 16.53 -21.00
C THR A 47 2.33 17.82 -21.50
N ASP A 48 1.33 17.74 -22.35
CA ASP A 48 0.70 18.87 -23.05
C ASP A 48 -0.83 18.95 -22.85
N GLY A 49 -1.41 18.04 -22.08
CA GLY A 49 -2.85 17.94 -21.88
C GLY A 49 -3.60 17.19 -23.00
N ALA A 50 -2.88 16.77 -24.05
CA ALA A 50 -3.48 15.96 -25.11
C ALA A 50 -3.71 14.52 -24.64
N PRO A 51 -4.73 13.82 -25.20
CA PRO A 51 -4.90 12.38 -24.98
C PRO A 51 -3.68 11.59 -25.49
N ILE A 52 -3.37 10.48 -24.79
CA ILE A 52 -2.29 9.58 -25.18
C ILE A 52 -2.83 8.18 -25.51
N THR A 53 -2.06 7.41 -26.27
CA THR A 53 -2.35 6.01 -26.55
C THR A 53 -1.55 5.12 -25.60
N SER A 54 -2.24 4.28 -24.84
CA SER A 54 -1.63 3.34 -23.90
C SER A 54 -1.00 2.13 -24.59
N SER A 55 -0.33 1.25 -23.85
CA SER A 55 0.23 0.00 -24.35
C SER A 55 -0.83 -0.97 -24.91
N SER A 56 -2.07 -0.86 -24.46
CA SER A 56 -3.22 -1.65 -24.96
C SER A 56 -3.98 -0.98 -26.12
N ASN A 57 -3.41 0.04 -26.74
CA ASN A 57 -4.05 0.87 -27.78
C ASN A 57 -5.35 1.56 -27.32
N SER A 58 -5.54 1.70 -26.00
CA SER A 58 -6.66 2.44 -25.44
C SER A 58 -6.28 3.91 -25.31
N LEU A 59 -7.23 4.80 -25.60
CA LEU A 59 -7.05 6.24 -25.43
C LEU A 59 -7.18 6.59 -23.94
N VAL A 60 -6.22 7.33 -23.41
CA VAL A 60 -6.26 7.91 -22.07
C VAL A 60 -6.40 9.41 -22.22
N ILE A 61 -7.54 9.94 -21.76
CA ILE A 61 -7.83 11.37 -21.80
C ILE A 61 -7.24 12.01 -20.56
N ALA A 62 -6.47 13.07 -20.74
CA ALA A 62 -5.90 13.84 -19.65
C ALA A 62 -6.91 14.85 -19.09
N ASP A 63 -6.86 15.05 -17.78
CA ASP A 63 -7.56 16.15 -17.13
C ASP A 63 -6.81 17.49 -17.31
N LYS A 64 -5.46 17.42 -17.37
CA LYS A 64 -4.57 18.61 -17.50
C LYS A 64 -3.21 18.24 -18.12
N SER A 65 -2.46 19.30 -18.50
CA SER A 65 -1.04 19.22 -18.82
C SER A 65 -0.17 19.26 -17.56
N LEU A 66 1.14 18.96 -17.70
CA LEU A 66 2.14 19.21 -16.68
C LEU A 66 2.11 20.71 -16.29
N THR A 67 2.02 20.99 -15.01
CA THR A 67 1.98 22.34 -14.42
C THR A 67 2.85 22.41 -13.19
N ASP A 68 3.15 23.62 -12.71
CA ASP A 68 3.86 23.86 -11.46
C ASP A 68 3.00 23.64 -10.21
N LYS A 69 1.74 23.20 -10.39
CA LYS A 69 0.84 22.86 -9.29
C LYS A 69 1.53 21.90 -8.31
N GLN A 70 1.38 22.18 -7.03
CA GLN A 70 1.85 21.27 -5.98
C GLN A 70 0.87 20.11 -5.84
N TYR A 71 1.43 18.89 -5.84
CA TYR A 71 0.71 17.67 -5.62
C TYR A 71 1.18 17.00 -4.32
N ASP A 72 0.26 16.43 -3.58
CA ASP A 72 0.57 15.65 -2.37
C ASP A 72 1.07 14.25 -2.72
N LEU A 73 0.61 13.72 -3.86
CA LEU A 73 1.03 12.43 -4.40
C LEU A 73 1.13 12.49 -5.92
N VAL A 74 2.21 11.95 -6.45
CA VAL A 74 2.41 11.70 -7.89
C VAL A 74 2.52 10.20 -8.10
N ILE A 75 1.71 9.66 -9.00
CA ILE A 75 1.73 8.24 -9.37
C ILE A 75 2.27 8.11 -10.79
N ILE A 76 3.30 7.27 -10.94
CA ILE A 76 3.97 7.03 -12.21
C ILE A 76 3.69 5.58 -12.62
N PRO A 77 2.86 5.34 -13.65
CA PRO A 77 2.56 4.03 -14.18
C PRO A 77 3.77 3.43 -14.89
N PRO A 78 3.81 2.10 -15.10
CA PRO A 78 4.83 1.45 -15.91
C PRO A 78 4.60 1.67 -17.40
N ILE A 79 5.64 1.44 -18.18
CA ILE A 79 5.63 1.35 -19.64
C ILE A 79 5.88 -0.09 -20.09
N GLU A 80 5.52 -0.42 -21.31
CA GLU A 80 5.90 -1.68 -21.92
C GLU A 80 7.43 -1.84 -21.94
N GLY A 81 7.92 -2.99 -21.45
CA GLY A 81 9.37 -3.21 -21.26
C GLY A 81 10.20 -3.09 -22.54
N SER A 82 9.62 -3.39 -23.70
CA SER A 82 10.26 -3.24 -25.01
C SER A 82 10.59 -1.78 -25.36
N LYS A 83 9.84 -0.83 -24.81
CA LYS A 83 10.01 0.62 -25.04
C LYS A 83 11.07 1.27 -24.16
N LEU A 84 11.62 0.57 -23.16
CA LEU A 84 12.62 1.15 -22.24
C LEU A 84 13.89 1.67 -22.93
N LYS A 85 14.26 1.09 -24.08
CA LYS A 85 15.43 1.55 -24.87
C LYS A 85 15.12 2.78 -25.72
N ASN A 86 13.86 2.96 -26.09
CA ASN A 86 13.39 4.05 -26.95
C ASN A 86 12.14 4.66 -26.30
N MET A 87 12.36 5.40 -25.23
CA MET A 87 11.28 6.05 -24.50
C MET A 87 10.50 7.03 -25.37
N PRO A 88 9.18 7.16 -25.13
CA PRO A 88 8.32 7.99 -25.97
C PRO A 88 8.69 9.49 -25.86
N ARG A 89 8.23 10.26 -26.84
CA ARG A 89 8.37 11.74 -26.81
C ARG A 89 7.78 12.32 -25.51
N GLY A 90 8.39 13.36 -24.99
CA GLY A 90 7.97 14.01 -23.74
C GLY A 90 8.52 13.37 -22.46
N THR A 91 9.29 12.27 -22.58
CA THR A 91 9.93 11.64 -21.40
C THR A 91 10.82 12.62 -20.65
N GLU A 92 11.62 13.42 -21.36
CA GLU A 92 12.50 14.44 -20.78
C GLU A 92 11.71 15.50 -20.01
N LEU A 93 10.55 15.93 -20.51
CA LEU A 93 9.68 16.90 -19.84
C LEU A 93 9.16 16.35 -18.53
N ILE A 94 8.78 15.07 -18.49
CA ILE A 94 8.34 14.40 -17.26
C ILE A 94 9.50 14.31 -16.25
N ILE A 95 10.70 13.94 -16.71
CA ILE A 95 11.90 13.85 -15.86
C ILE A 95 12.23 15.23 -15.24
N GLU A 96 12.27 16.29 -16.04
CA GLU A 96 12.54 17.64 -15.55
C GLU A 96 11.46 18.11 -14.57
N TRP A 97 10.19 17.84 -14.85
CA TRP A 97 9.08 18.17 -13.98
C TRP A 97 9.13 17.42 -12.63
N LEU A 98 9.67 16.19 -12.60
CA LEU A 98 9.82 15.39 -11.38
C LEU A 98 10.96 15.87 -10.47
N LYS A 99 12.04 16.41 -11.02
CA LYS A 99 13.25 16.81 -10.26
C LYS A 99 12.97 17.67 -9.02
N PRO A 100 12.20 18.77 -9.09
CA PRO A 100 11.87 19.57 -7.91
C PRO A 100 10.95 18.83 -6.93
N LYS A 101 10.09 17.93 -7.41
CA LYS A 101 9.11 17.18 -6.58
C LYS A 101 9.78 16.12 -5.71
N ILE A 102 10.88 15.51 -6.16
CA ILE A 102 11.67 14.55 -5.37
C ILE A 102 12.23 15.20 -4.09
N SER A 103 12.61 16.46 -4.17
CA SER A 103 13.19 17.23 -3.05
C SER A 103 12.12 18.00 -2.24
N SER A 104 10.84 17.82 -2.54
CA SER A 104 9.70 18.44 -1.86
C SER A 104 8.99 17.46 -0.92
N ASN A 105 7.92 17.92 -0.29
CA ASN A 105 7.03 17.05 0.52
C ASN A 105 6.07 16.19 -0.32
N THR A 106 6.17 16.23 -1.65
CA THR A 106 5.35 15.40 -2.54
C THR A 106 5.69 13.93 -2.37
N SER A 107 4.71 13.09 -2.08
CA SER A 107 4.90 11.64 -2.14
C SER A 107 4.93 11.18 -3.61
N ILE A 108 5.82 10.24 -3.96
CA ILE A 108 5.92 9.72 -5.31
C ILE A 108 5.78 8.19 -5.26
N LEU A 109 4.82 7.65 -6.00
CA LEU A 109 4.61 6.22 -6.15
C LEU A 109 4.94 5.80 -7.58
N CYS A 110 6.00 5.01 -7.73
CA CYS A 110 6.38 4.40 -9.00
C CYS A 110 5.90 2.95 -9.05
N LEU A 111 5.08 2.64 -10.03
CA LEU A 111 4.61 1.30 -10.28
C LEU A 111 5.57 0.59 -11.25
N SER A 112 6.16 -0.52 -10.79
CA SER A 112 7.08 -1.34 -11.60
C SER A 112 8.20 -0.48 -12.23
N ASN A 113 8.36 -0.52 -13.57
CA ASN A 113 9.37 0.27 -14.29
C ASN A 113 9.02 1.75 -14.50
N GLY A 114 7.94 2.25 -13.92
CA GLY A 114 7.74 3.70 -13.74
C GLY A 114 8.88 4.34 -12.95
N SER A 115 9.62 3.54 -12.18
CA SER A 115 10.87 3.94 -11.53
C SER A 115 11.98 4.40 -12.50
N TYR A 116 11.87 4.09 -13.80
CA TYR A 116 12.74 4.65 -14.85
C TYR A 116 12.83 6.18 -14.76
N PHE A 117 11.69 6.85 -14.69
CA PHE A 117 11.64 8.32 -14.64
C PHE A 117 12.41 8.89 -13.44
N LEU A 118 12.28 8.25 -12.27
CA LEU A 118 13.02 8.69 -11.09
C LEU A 118 14.52 8.39 -11.19
N ALA A 119 14.91 7.22 -11.70
CA ALA A 119 16.31 6.88 -11.93
C ALA A 119 16.95 7.89 -12.92
N ALA A 120 16.24 8.23 -14.01
CA ALA A 120 16.68 9.18 -15.01
C ALA A 120 16.87 10.60 -14.48
N THR A 121 16.25 10.98 -13.37
CA THR A 121 16.53 12.28 -12.72
C THR A 121 17.93 12.37 -12.11
N GLY A 122 18.63 11.24 -11.91
CA GLY A 122 19.90 11.16 -11.19
C GLY A 122 19.78 11.34 -9.66
N LYS A 123 18.60 11.66 -9.14
CA LYS A 123 18.37 11.89 -7.69
C LYS A 123 18.34 10.62 -6.85
N LEU A 124 18.19 9.45 -7.50
CA LEU A 124 18.18 8.14 -6.84
C LEU A 124 19.50 7.38 -6.97
N ASN A 125 20.58 8.01 -7.39
CA ASN A 125 21.89 7.36 -7.44
C ASN A 125 22.28 6.78 -6.08
N LYS A 126 22.90 5.60 -6.09
CA LYS A 126 23.27 4.82 -4.89
C LYS A 126 22.08 4.42 -4.01
N THR A 127 20.87 4.32 -4.57
CA THR A 127 19.68 3.83 -3.85
C THR A 127 19.21 2.48 -4.37
N VAL A 128 18.52 1.75 -3.48
CA VAL A 128 17.85 0.50 -3.82
C VAL A 128 16.43 0.82 -4.28
N ILE A 129 16.03 0.27 -5.44
CA ILE A 129 14.75 0.54 -6.11
C ILE A 129 14.05 -0.80 -6.37
N ALA A 130 12.80 -0.95 -5.90
CA ALA A 130 12.00 -2.12 -6.24
C ALA A 130 11.43 -1.98 -7.65
N THR A 131 11.48 -3.05 -8.43
CA THR A 131 10.90 -3.14 -9.78
C THR A 131 10.45 -4.56 -10.08
N HIS A 132 9.75 -4.75 -11.19
CA HIS A 132 9.35 -6.07 -11.64
C HIS A 132 10.57 -6.94 -11.98
N TRP A 133 10.53 -8.23 -11.63
CA TRP A 133 11.68 -9.15 -11.76
C TRP A 133 12.29 -9.19 -13.16
N SER A 134 11.46 -9.15 -14.22
CA SER A 134 11.95 -9.19 -15.62
C SER A 134 12.66 -7.90 -16.04
N LEU A 135 12.54 -6.83 -15.27
CA LEU A 135 13.04 -5.49 -15.59
C LEU A 135 14.27 -5.09 -14.76
N VAL A 136 14.67 -5.92 -13.78
CA VAL A 136 15.88 -5.68 -12.97
C VAL A 136 17.11 -5.51 -13.88
N LYS A 137 17.37 -6.50 -14.74
CA LYS A 137 18.54 -6.48 -15.63
C LYS A 137 18.52 -5.33 -16.64
N PRO A 138 17.42 -5.10 -17.38
CA PRO A 138 17.32 -3.96 -18.28
C PRO A 138 17.56 -2.61 -17.62
N LEU A 139 16.93 -2.36 -16.46
CA LEU A 139 17.05 -1.09 -15.76
C LEU A 139 18.45 -0.91 -15.14
N SER A 140 19.06 -1.97 -14.58
CA SER A 140 20.45 -1.91 -14.09
C SER A 140 21.45 -1.60 -15.19
N GLY A 141 21.18 -2.06 -16.42
CA GLY A 141 22.03 -1.71 -17.58
C GLY A 141 21.88 -0.25 -18.01
N LEU A 142 20.69 0.35 -17.85
CA LEU A 142 20.45 1.75 -18.19
C LEU A 142 20.92 2.72 -17.08
N PHE A 143 20.83 2.30 -15.83
CA PHE A 143 21.14 3.10 -14.64
C PHE A 143 22.09 2.37 -13.70
N PRO A 144 23.38 2.25 -14.03
CA PRO A 144 24.35 1.47 -13.26
C PRO A 144 24.58 2.03 -11.84
N ASP A 145 24.29 3.29 -11.61
CA ASP A 145 24.39 3.92 -10.30
C ASP A 145 23.21 3.60 -9.36
N CYS A 146 22.16 2.93 -9.85
CA CYS A 146 20.99 2.51 -9.09
C CYS A 146 21.01 0.98 -8.88
N GLN A 147 20.59 0.52 -7.71
CA GLN A 147 20.46 -0.91 -7.43
C GLN A 147 18.98 -1.33 -7.57
N PHE A 148 18.62 -2.00 -8.68
CA PHE A 148 17.27 -2.54 -8.86
C PHE A 148 17.15 -3.94 -8.27
N ILE A 149 16.02 -4.16 -7.54
CA ILE A 149 15.70 -5.46 -6.93
C ILE A 149 14.24 -5.84 -7.16
N SER A 150 13.94 -7.15 -7.07
CA SER A 150 12.57 -7.68 -7.24
C SER A 150 12.10 -8.56 -6.08
N HIS A 151 12.97 -8.88 -5.11
CA HIS A 151 12.62 -9.74 -3.97
C HIS A 151 11.86 -8.99 -2.86
N LYS A 152 11.71 -7.68 -2.96
CA LYS A 152 10.84 -6.86 -2.12
C LYS A 152 9.64 -6.42 -2.95
N SER A 153 8.42 -6.60 -2.43
CA SER A 153 7.20 -6.18 -3.09
C SER A 153 7.17 -4.67 -3.32
N TYR A 154 7.62 -3.90 -2.33
CA TYR A 154 7.87 -2.47 -2.45
C TYR A 154 9.04 -2.02 -1.57
N LEU A 155 9.58 -0.86 -1.88
CA LEU A 155 10.53 -0.12 -1.05
C LEU A 155 10.04 1.30 -0.84
N ARG A 156 10.36 1.84 0.34
CA ARG A 156 10.15 3.23 0.68
C ARG A 156 11.47 3.88 1.06
N LYS A 157 11.76 5.01 0.44
CA LYS A 157 12.83 5.93 0.86
C LYS A 157 12.21 7.31 1.02
N GLU A 158 12.16 7.82 2.27
CA GLU A 158 11.47 9.07 2.59
C GLU A 158 10.01 9.09 2.10
N ASN A 159 9.69 9.93 1.12
CA ASN A 159 8.39 10.07 0.47
C ASN A 159 8.29 9.34 -0.88
N ILE A 160 9.32 8.58 -1.29
CA ILE A 160 9.34 7.83 -2.54
C ILE A 160 9.02 6.37 -2.27
N TYR A 161 8.05 5.84 -3.02
CA TYR A 161 7.63 4.45 -3.02
C TYR A 161 7.91 3.84 -4.39
N THR A 162 8.60 2.72 -4.43
CA THR A 162 8.84 1.94 -5.66
C THR A 162 8.32 0.52 -5.47
N THR A 163 7.65 -0.03 -6.46
CA THR A 163 6.97 -1.33 -6.34
C THR A 163 7.35 -2.28 -7.47
N GLY A 164 7.30 -3.59 -7.19
CA GLY A 164 7.55 -4.64 -8.17
C GLY A 164 6.30 -5.16 -8.90
N SER A 165 5.09 -4.85 -8.40
CA SER A 165 3.82 -5.35 -8.92
C SER A 165 2.69 -4.34 -8.72
N PHE A 166 1.55 -4.57 -9.41
CA PHE A 166 0.32 -3.79 -9.21
C PHE A 166 -0.24 -3.95 -7.81
N GLU A 167 -0.26 -5.17 -7.29
CA GLU A 167 -0.71 -5.49 -5.93
C GLU A 167 0.06 -4.71 -4.88
N ALA A 168 1.39 -4.62 -5.02
CA ALA A 168 2.23 -3.81 -4.15
C ALA A 168 1.88 -2.31 -4.26
N GLY A 169 1.54 -1.83 -5.46
CA GLY A 169 1.06 -0.47 -5.68
C GLY A 169 -0.23 -0.18 -4.92
N ILE A 170 -1.21 -1.07 -5.01
CA ILE A 170 -2.46 -0.96 -4.25
C ILE A 170 -2.18 -0.98 -2.74
N SER A 171 -1.29 -1.86 -2.27
CA SER A 171 -0.90 -1.93 -0.86
C SER A 171 -0.31 -0.61 -0.37
N VAL A 172 0.50 0.07 -1.18
CA VAL A 172 1.02 1.41 -0.87
C VAL A 172 -0.11 2.43 -0.83
N LEU A 173 -1.04 2.44 -1.81
CA LEU A 173 -2.19 3.36 -1.82
C LEU A 173 -3.06 3.17 -0.58
N LEU A 174 -3.37 1.92 -0.20
CA LEU A 174 -4.11 1.61 1.02
C LEU A 174 -3.37 2.10 2.28
N SER A 175 -2.05 1.96 2.34
CA SER A 175 -1.25 2.47 3.46
C SER A 175 -1.25 4.00 3.55
N LEU A 176 -1.27 4.70 2.41
CA LEU A 176 -1.40 6.16 2.35
C LEU A 176 -2.78 6.61 2.83
N VAL A 177 -3.85 5.92 2.41
CA VAL A 177 -5.22 6.18 2.89
C VAL A 177 -5.34 5.87 4.38
N ALA A 178 -4.74 4.77 4.87
CA ALA A 178 -4.72 4.43 6.30
C ALA A 178 -4.04 5.53 7.14
N ARG A 179 -2.93 6.06 6.67
CA ARG A 179 -2.23 7.20 7.31
C ARG A 179 -3.11 8.46 7.38
N ASP A 180 -3.88 8.73 6.33
CA ASP A 180 -4.66 9.96 6.20
C ASP A 180 -6.04 9.87 6.86
N LYS A 181 -6.67 8.68 6.86
CA LYS A 181 -8.08 8.46 7.23
C LYS A 181 -8.28 7.35 8.28
N GLY A 182 -7.21 6.68 8.67
CA GLY A 182 -7.23 5.56 9.60
C GLY A 182 -7.44 4.20 8.93
N ASP A 183 -7.01 3.14 9.65
CA ASP A 183 -6.98 1.76 9.14
C ASP A 183 -8.35 1.24 8.73
N ARG A 184 -9.38 1.55 9.52
CA ARG A 184 -10.76 1.14 9.24
C ARG A 184 -11.24 1.62 7.87
N PHE A 185 -11.00 2.90 7.54
CA PHE A 185 -11.42 3.46 6.27
C PHE A 185 -10.65 2.80 5.12
N SER A 186 -9.35 2.58 5.28
CA SER A 186 -8.52 1.86 4.32
C SER A 186 -8.99 0.42 4.08
N GLN A 187 -9.41 -0.28 5.13
CA GLN A 187 -9.99 -1.63 5.02
C GLN A 187 -11.28 -1.65 4.20
N GLN A 188 -12.15 -0.66 4.40
CA GLN A 188 -13.37 -0.53 3.62
C GLN A 188 -13.04 -0.28 2.14
N CYS A 189 -12.03 0.55 1.84
CA CYS A 189 -11.53 0.70 0.48
C CYS A 189 -11.08 -0.65 -0.11
N ALA A 190 -10.29 -1.43 0.62
CA ALA A 190 -9.83 -2.75 0.19
C ALA A 190 -11.00 -3.71 -0.10
N THR A 191 -12.02 -3.71 0.75
CA THR A 191 -13.23 -4.52 0.57
C THR A 191 -13.99 -4.14 -0.69
N HIS A 192 -14.17 -2.85 -0.96
CA HIS A 192 -14.85 -2.37 -2.17
C HIS A 192 -14.05 -2.65 -3.45
N LEU A 193 -12.73 -2.71 -3.36
CA LEU A 193 -11.84 -3.11 -4.46
C LEU A 193 -11.81 -4.63 -4.67
N LEU A 194 -12.56 -5.41 -3.89
CA LEU A 194 -12.56 -6.89 -3.90
C LEU A 194 -11.15 -7.48 -3.74
N ILE A 195 -10.29 -6.80 -3.00
CA ILE A 195 -8.95 -7.28 -2.68
C ILE A 195 -9.08 -8.28 -1.54
N SER A 196 -9.19 -9.55 -1.89
CA SER A 196 -9.44 -10.64 -0.96
C SER A 196 -8.23 -11.02 -0.10
N ASP A 197 -7.03 -10.59 -0.47
CA ASP A 197 -5.80 -10.88 0.27
C ASP A 197 -5.08 -9.59 0.72
N SER A 198 -5.74 -8.85 1.58
CA SER A 198 -5.09 -7.80 2.37
C SER A 198 -4.13 -8.38 3.44
N GLY A 199 -3.80 -9.65 3.34
CA GLY A 199 -3.00 -10.39 4.33
C GLY A 199 -1.55 -9.93 4.47
N LYS A 200 -1.07 -9.08 3.56
CA LYS A 200 0.23 -8.38 3.68
C LYS A 200 0.13 -6.98 4.29
N LEU A 201 -1.05 -6.41 4.34
CA LEU A 201 -1.38 -5.33 5.24
C LEU A 201 -1.68 -6.00 6.59
N ASN A 202 -1.07 -5.58 7.67
CA ASN A 202 -1.42 -5.98 9.04
C ASN A 202 -2.82 -5.44 9.36
N LEU A 203 -3.83 -5.98 8.67
CA LEU A 203 -5.19 -5.51 8.85
C LEU A 203 -5.71 -6.09 10.15
N ILE A 204 -6.01 -5.23 11.05
CA ILE A 204 -6.81 -5.47 12.24
C ILE A 204 -8.12 -6.12 11.77
N LEU A 205 -8.59 -7.15 12.46
CA LEU A 205 -9.83 -7.83 12.12
C LEU A 205 -10.97 -6.81 11.99
N PRO A 206 -11.59 -6.62 10.81
CA PRO A 206 -12.46 -5.48 10.53
C PRO A 206 -13.65 -5.36 11.49
N GLN A 207 -14.19 -6.49 11.92
CA GLN A 207 -15.34 -6.56 12.84
C GLN A 207 -15.06 -5.98 14.22
N PHE A 208 -13.79 -5.85 14.62
CA PHE A 208 -13.38 -5.37 15.95
C PHE A 208 -12.73 -3.98 15.93
N ASN A 209 -12.69 -3.33 14.76
CA ASN A 209 -12.01 -2.03 14.59
C ASN A 209 -13.00 -0.86 14.43
N ASN A 210 -14.24 -1.03 14.88
CA ASN A 210 -15.29 -0.03 14.75
C ASN A 210 -15.31 0.97 15.91
N HIS A 211 -14.14 1.48 16.34
CA HIS A 211 -14.02 2.43 17.45
C HIS A 211 -12.97 3.51 17.17
N ARG A 212 -13.02 4.61 17.97
CA ARG A 212 -12.11 5.75 17.85
C ARG A 212 -11.04 5.79 18.96
N ASP A 213 -10.88 4.72 19.71
CA ASP A 213 -9.91 4.66 20.80
C ASP A 213 -8.49 4.41 20.27
N ALA A 214 -7.73 5.49 20.06
CA ALA A 214 -6.37 5.42 19.50
C ALA A 214 -5.43 4.50 20.32
N LYS A 215 -5.52 4.51 21.66
CA LYS A 215 -4.68 3.63 22.49
C LYS A 215 -5.05 2.16 22.37
N ILE A 216 -6.33 1.84 22.18
CA ILE A 216 -6.74 0.46 21.92
C ILE A 216 -6.33 0.03 20.52
N ASN A 217 -6.34 0.93 19.52
CA ASN A 217 -5.78 0.63 18.21
C ASN A 217 -4.29 0.23 18.30
N GLU A 218 -3.48 0.97 19.06
CA GLU A 218 -2.07 0.62 19.31
C GLU A 218 -1.92 -0.79 19.93
N VAL A 219 -2.79 -1.14 20.88
CA VAL A 219 -2.81 -2.48 21.50
C VAL A 219 -3.19 -3.55 20.46
N GLN A 220 -4.17 -3.29 19.62
CA GLN A 220 -4.58 -4.20 18.54
C GLN A 220 -3.45 -4.40 17.51
N ASP A 221 -2.78 -3.34 17.09
CA ASP A 221 -1.62 -3.38 16.18
C ASP A 221 -0.49 -4.23 16.78
N TRP A 222 -0.22 -4.05 18.07
CA TRP A 222 0.78 -4.86 18.76
C TRP A 222 0.40 -6.34 18.78
N ILE A 223 -0.86 -6.68 19.10
CA ILE A 223 -1.34 -8.07 19.09
C ILE A 223 -1.20 -8.65 17.68
N HIS A 224 -1.54 -7.90 16.64
CA HIS A 224 -1.34 -8.34 15.26
C HIS A 224 0.12 -8.64 14.95
N ASN A 225 1.06 -7.87 15.43
CA ASN A 225 2.48 -8.07 15.14
C ASN A 225 3.11 -9.21 15.95
N TYR A 226 2.64 -9.46 17.17
CA TYR A 226 3.31 -10.34 18.15
C TYR A 226 2.44 -11.51 18.64
N SER A 227 1.29 -11.80 18.04
CA SER A 227 0.35 -12.83 18.50
C SER A 227 0.89 -14.26 18.45
N SER A 228 1.91 -14.54 17.65
CA SER A 228 2.59 -15.86 17.65
C SER A 228 3.40 -16.16 18.91
N GLY A 229 3.73 -15.13 19.68
CA GLY A 229 4.38 -15.27 20.99
C GLY A 229 3.39 -15.30 22.15
N VAL A 230 3.94 -15.36 23.39
CA VAL A 230 3.13 -15.29 24.62
C VAL A 230 2.55 -13.89 24.79
N VAL A 231 1.24 -13.76 24.61
CA VAL A 231 0.46 -12.54 24.82
C VAL A 231 -0.27 -12.65 26.15
N THR A 232 0.17 -11.91 27.16
CA THR A 232 -0.52 -11.83 28.45
C THR A 232 -1.06 -10.42 28.69
N ILE A 233 -2.17 -10.33 29.44
CA ILE A 233 -2.77 -9.04 29.78
C ILE A 233 -1.80 -8.18 30.58
N ASN A 234 -1.00 -8.78 31.46
CA ASN A 234 0.04 -8.07 32.22
C ASN A 234 1.10 -7.44 31.31
N LYS A 235 1.58 -8.21 30.32
CA LYS A 235 2.56 -7.70 29.33
C LYS A 235 1.99 -6.51 28.55
N LEU A 236 0.77 -6.63 28.04
CA LEU A 236 0.08 -5.55 27.34
C LEU A 236 -0.15 -4.32 28.23
N ALA A 237 -0.63 -4.53 29.45
CA ALA A 237 -0.87 -3.45 30.39
C ALA A 237 0.42 -2.65 30.68
N LYS A 238 1.54 -3.34 30.92
CA LYS A 238 2.85 -2.70 31.11
C LYS A 238 3.32 -1.97 29.86
N GLN A 239 3.21 -2.61 28.69
CA GLN A 239 3.68 -2.05 27.40
C GLN A 239 2.96 -0.74 27.05
N PHE A 240 1.66 -0.63 27.33
CA PHE A 240 0.83 0.51 26.95
C PHE A 240 0.44 1.43 28.11
N ASN A 241 1.09 1.28 29.27
CA ASN A 241 0.86 2.09 30.47
C ASN A 241 -0.60 2.07 30.95
N PHE A 242 -1.20 0.87 31.01
CA PHE A 242 -2.50 0.63 31.61
C PHE A 242 -2.39 -0.17 32.89
N SER A 243 -3.38 -0.04 33.79
CA SER A 243 -3.67 -1.13 34.73
C SER A 243 -4.41 -2.26 33.99
N GLU A 244 -4.22 -3.51 34.40
CA GLU A 244 -4.89 -4.65 33.77
C GLU A 244 -6.42 -4.50 33.74
N ARG A 245 -7.00 -4.00 34.83
CA ARG A 245 -8.45 -3.76 34.95
C ARG A 245 -8.91 -2.71 33.92
N ASN A 246 -8.18 -1.61 33.79
CA ASN A 246 -8.52 -0.54 32.84
C ASN A 246 -8.37 -1.01 31.41
N LEU A 247 -7.29 -1.72 31.10
CA LEU A 247 -7.07 -2.29 29.77
C LEU A 247 -8.20 -3.25 29.37
N LYS A 248 -8.54 -4.21 30.23
CA LYS A 248 -9.65 -5.17 29.98
C LYS A 248 -10.97 -4.45 29.70
N ARG A 249 -11.35 -3.51 30.57
CA ARG A 249 -12.59 -2.75 30.44
C ARG A 249 -12.62 -1.93 29.13
N ARG A 250 -11.57 -1.15 28.89
CA ARG A 250 -11.48 -0.24 27.75
C ARG A 250 -11.40 -1.01 26.43
N PHE A 251 -10.63 -2.09 26.39
CA PHE A 251 -10.55 -2.97 25.22
C PHE A 251 -11.91 -3.60 24.87
N SER A 252 -12.61 -4.17 25.86
CA SER A 252 -13.93 -4.75 25.65
C SER A 252 -14.98 -3.71 25.24
N GLN A 253 -14.91 -2.49 25.79
CA GLN A 253 -15.80 -1.40 25.37
C GLN A 253 -15.55 -0.96 23.93
N ALA A 254 -14.28 -0.93 23.50
CA ALA A 254 -13.91 -0.53 22.14
C ALA A 254 -14.22 -1.62 21.10
N THR A 255 -13.83 -2.87 21.37
CA THR A 255 -13.86 -3.97 20.39
C THR A 255 -15.09 -4.89 20.51
N GLY A 256 -15.85 -4.78 21.59
CA GLY A 256 -16.98 -5.68 21.88
C GLY A 256 -16.59 -7.05 22.41
N ILE A 257 -15.30 -7.40 22.47
CA ILE A 257 -14.80 -8.70 22.92
C ILE A 257 -13.66 -8.60 23.92
N SER A 258 -13.33 -9.70 24.60
CA SER A 258 -12.17 -9.74 25.49
C SER A 258 -10.85 -9.79 24.72
N ILE A 259 -9.75 -9.34 25.34
CA ILE A 259 -8.39 -9.39 24.77
C ILE A 259 -8.01 -10.83 24.37
N ASN A 260 -8.30 -11.82 25.23
CA ASN A 260 -7.97 -13.21 24.94
C ASN A 260 -8.72 -13.73 23.71
N LYS A 261 -10.01 -13.40 23.60
CA LYS A 261 -10.80 -13.75 22.42
C LYS A 261 -10.26 -13.07 21.16
N TYR A 262 -9.86 -11.81 21.26
CA TYR A 262 -9.25 -11.08 20.16
C TYR A 262 -7.93 -11.72 19.70
N VAL A 263 -7.04 -12.09 20.62
CA VAL A 263 -5.79 -12.81 20.31
C VAL A 263 -6.08 -14.14 19.61
N GLN A 264 -7.10 -14.88 20.07
CA GLN A 264 -7.54 -16.10 19.43
C GLN A 264 -7.99 -15.87 17.98
N GLU A 265 -8.83 -14.87 17.73
CA GLU A 265 -9.30 -14.52 16.39
C GLU A 265 -8.13 -14.15 15.45
N VAL A 266 -7.16 -13.36 15.93
CA VAL A 266 -5.96 -13.01 15.17
C VAL A 266 -5.14 -14.25 14.80
N ARG A 267 -4.96 -15.19 15.73
CA ARG A 267 -4.24 -16.45 15.48
C ARG A 267 -4.95 -17.33 14.47
N ILE A 268 -6.27 -17.45 14.56
CA ILE A 268 -7.09 -18.23 13.63
C ILE A 268 -7.07 -17.60 12.24
N ASP A 269 -7.17 -16.28 12.11
CA ASP A 269 -7.07 -15.61 10.82
C ASP A 269 -5.71 -15.88 10.16
N ARG A 270 -4.61 -15.81 10.93
CA ARG A 270 -3.27 -16.17 10.43
C ARG A 270 -3.18 -17.63 10.00
N ALA A 271 -3.76 -18.53 10.78
CA ALA A 271 -3.75 -19.94 10.45
C ALA A 271 -4.49 -20.24 9.14
N LYS A 272 -5.66 -19.63 8.94
CA LYS A 272 -6.40 -19.73 7.67
C LYS A 272 -5.57 -19.27 6.47
N LYS A 273 -4.84 -18.16 6.62
CA LYS A 273 -3.95 -17.65 5.57
C LYS A 273 -2.80 -18.61 5.27
N GLN A 274 -2.18 -19.19 6.28
CA GLN A 274 -1.10 -20.16 6.09
C GLN A 274 -1.60 -21.45 5.43
N LEU A 275 -2.80 -21.94 5.79
CA LEU A 275 -3.41 -23.10 5.15
C LEU A 275 -3.65 -22.91 3.65
N LEU A 276 -3.97 -21.69 3.22
CA LEU A 276 -4.20 -21.37 1.80
C LEU A 276 -2.92 -21.06 1.02
N ALA A 277 -1.86 -20.60 1.70
CA ALA A 277 -0.66 -20.05 1.06
C ALA A 277 0.59 -20.94 1.18
N THR A 278 0.54 -22.04 1.95
CA THR A 278 1.69 -22.91 2.19
C THR A 278 1.29 -24.38 2.22
N ASP A 279 2.26 -25.27 2.03
CA ASP A 279 2.08 -26.74 2.16
C ASP A 279 2.33 -27.24 3.60
N LYS A 280 2.31 -26.34 4.59
CA LYS A 280 2.51 -26.71 6.00
C LYS A 280 1.36 -27.55 6.54
N THR A 281 1.68 -28.51 7.38
CA THR A 281 0.70 -29.30 8.11
C THR A 281 -0.04 -28.46 9.15
N VAL A 282 -1.22 -28.90 9.56
CA VAL A 282 -2.01 -28.24 10.63
C VAL A 282 -1.20 -28.14 11.93
N ASN A 283 -0.37 -29.13 12.24
CA ASN A 283 0.50 -29.11 13.41
C ASN A 283 1.54 -27.98 13.33
N GLU A 284 2.25 -27.87 12.20
CA GLU A 284 3.23 -26.80 12.00
C GLU A 284 2.58 -25.42 12.06
N ILE A 285 1.41 -25.26 11.42
CA ILE A 285 0.67 -23.99 11.45
C ILE A 285 0.24 -23.66 12.88
N SER A 286 -0.23 -24.65 13.66
CA SER A 286 -0.65 -24.41 15.05
C SER A 286 0.49 -23.83 15.91
N VAL A 287 1.70 -24.36 15.76
CA VAL A 287 2.92 -23.86 16.44
C VAL A 287 3.28 -22.45 15.96
N ASP A 288 3.27 -22.23 14.64
CA ASP A 288 3.61 -20.93 14.03
C ASP A 288 2.70 -19.80 14.49
N VAL A 289 1.41 -20.08 14.71
CA VAL A 289 0.46 -19.09 15.18
C VAL A 289 0.38 -18.97 16.70
N GLY A 290 1.19 -19.75 17.44
CA GLY A 290 1.38 -19.62 18.87
C GLY A 290 0.49 -20.54 19.74
N TYR A 291 0.07 -21.70 19.24
CA TYR A 291 -0.56 -22.73 20.04
C TYR A 291 0.45 -23.82 20.42
N GLU A 292 0.51 -24.13 21.71
CA GLU A 292 1.38 -25.21 22.23
C GLU A 292 0.73 -26.61 22.04
N ASN A 293 -0.60 -26.65 21.93
CA ASN A 293 -1.36 -27.88 21.78
C ASN A 293 -2.18 -27.86 20.48
N SER A 294 -1.73 -28.67 19.51
CA SER A 294 -2.37 -28.77 18.20
C SER A 294 -3.76 -29.44 18.26
N SER A 295 -4.01 -30.32 19.24
CA SER A 295 -5.34 -30.93 19.42
C SER A 295 -6.39 -29.90 19.83
N PHE A 296 -6.01 -28.96 20.70
CA PHE A 296 -6.88 -27.85 21.07
C PHE A 296 -7.12 -26.90 19.89
N PHE A 297 -6.06 -26.65 19.09
CA PHE A 297 -6.16 -25.81 17.89
C PHE A 297 -7.15 -26.40 16.85
N SER A 298 -7.17 -27.73 16.69
CA SER A 298 -8.07 -28.41 15.73
C SER A 298 -9.55 -28.38 16.14
N LEU A 299 -9.87 -28.01 17.39
CA LEU A 299 -11.23 -27.89 17.91
C LEU A 299 -11.80 -26.45 17.79
N ILE A 300 -10.99 -25.49 17.42
CA ILE A 300 -11.35 -24.08 17.27
C ILE A 300 -11.63 -23.74 15.82
#